data_90ffc6ac7ddf34d5cd74dcba1ecd760d
#
_entry.id   90ffc6ac7ddf34d5cd74dcba1ecd760d
#
_cell.length_a   1.000
_cell.length_b   1.000
_cell.length_c   1.000
_cell.angle_alpha   90.00
_cell.angle_beta   90.00
_cell.angle_gamma   90.00
#
_symmetry.space_group_name_H-M   'P 1'
#
loop_
_entity.id
_entity.type
_entity.pdbx_description
1 polymer ?
#
loop_
_entity_poly.entity_id
_entity_poly.type
_entity_poly.pdbx_seq_one_letter_code
_entity_poly.pdbx_strand_id
1 'polypeptide(L)'
;MTTRLTGLALLGALVAGVPLAAQQPAAPASGAAQVGLPSDAEVLALIKQRVDDKRSAGIVVGLIDADGRRRIVSYGDPGPGQPPLDGNTVFEIGSISKVFTSTVLAQLVQEGKVSLDDPAQKYLPATVHLPTRNGKAITLGNLAMQNSGLPRMPTNFKPADAANPYADYTVQQMYDFLSSYQLPRDPGAEFEYSNLGVGLLGHILSRVTGMSYEELERQRVWQPLGMTNTAITFTPWMKAHLAIGHDPQGSVAKNWDLPTLAGAGAIRSTTNDMLKFLDANLHPERGPLQRAMAFAQEERVPAGNMGIGLNWLTAHAGPDKIIWHNGGTGGYRTFIGFEPSRKTGVVVMTNSAGDGADDVGFHILDSRLPLVPKPAPRKERTAIDVKPEILQRYVGRYQLTPAFIIEITFRDNTLNLQATGQPMVRLWPESETSFFLKEVDAQVNFVRDPQGNTTGLVLHQNGQNVPAPRIPGGG
;
A
#
# COMPACT_ATOMS: atom_id res chain seq x y z
N MET A 1 38.32 -9.87 -8.13
CA MET A 1 37.41 -8.68 -8.10
C MET A 1 36.03 -9.21 -8.43
N THR A 2 35.26 -9.55 -7.43
CA THR A 2 33.93 -10.16 -7.54
C THR A 2 32.89 -9.07 -7.31
N THR A 3 32.23 -8.69 -8.40
CA THR A 3 31.11 -7.75 -8.40
C THR A 3 29.90 -8.42 -7.72
N ARG A 4 29.57 -8.01 -6.51
CA ARG A 4 28.31 -8.41 -5.85
C ARG A 4 27.19 -7.60 -6.47
N LEU A 5 26.33 -8.26 -7.22
CA LEU A 5 25.07 -7.73 -7.71
C LEU A 5 24.10 -7.54 -6.52
N THR A 6 23.81 -6.29 -6.22
CA THR A 6 22.75 -5.87 -5.29
C THR A 6 21.40 -5.94 -6.00
N GLY A 7 20.76 -7.11 -5.94
CA GLY A 7 19.41 -7.33 -6.48
C GLY A 7 18.46 -7.82 -5.39
N LEU A 8 18.07 -6.94 -4.41
CA LEU A 8 17.34 -7.43 -3.23
C LEU A 8 16.07 -6.67 -2.85
N ALA A 9 15.50 -5.85 -3.70
CA ALA A 9 14.38 -4.99 -3.29
C ALA A 9 12.96 -5.50 -3.63
N LEU A 10 12.80 -6.66 -4.27
CA LEU A 10 11.48 -7.14 -4.76
C LEU A 10 10.94 -8.41 -4.07
N LEU A 11 11.67 -9.03 -3.16
CA LEU A 11 11.30 -10.33 -2.56
C LEU A 11 10.33 -10.28 -1.38
N GLY A 12 9.91 -9.10 -0.94
CA GLY A 12 8.99 -8.95 0.20
C GLY A 12 7.56 -9.46 0.00
N ALA A 13 7.20 -9.95 -1.19
CA ALA A 13 5.83 -10.30 -1.51
C ALA A 13 5.72 -11.55 -2.39
N LEU A 14 6.19 -12.70 -1.92
CA LEU A 14 5.87 -13.98 -2.56
C LEU A 14 4.36 -14.31 -2.53
N VAL A 15 3.60 -13.69 -1.65
CA VAL A 15 2.13 -13.71 -1.63
C VAL A 15 1.59 -12.29 -1.81
N ALA A 16 1.90 -11.62 -2.91
CA ALA A 16 1.22 -10.40 -3.32
C ALA A 16 -0.05 -10.68 -4.11
N GLY A 17 -0.80 -11.69 -3.71
CA GLY A 17 -2.17 -11.90 -4.15
C GLY A 17 -3.20 -11.46 -3.12
N VAL A 18 -2.78 -11.16 -1.88
CA VAL A 18 -3.59 -10.40 -0.93
C VAL A 18 -3.14 -8.95 -1.06
N PRO A 19 -4.02 -8.03 -1.43
CA PRO A 19 -3.64 -6.63 -1.55
C PRO A 19 -3.04 -6.17 -0.22
N LEU A 20 -1.87 -5.47 -0.26
CA LEU A 20 -1.35 -4.66 0.85
C LEU A 20 -2.29 -3.48 1.13
N ALA A 21 -3.36 -3.35 0.36
CA ALA A 21 -4.50 -2.50 0.59
C ALA A 21 -5.42 -3.26 1.54
N ALA A 22 -5.56 -2.74 2.75
CA ALA A 22 -6.59 -3.13 3.68
C ALA A 22 -6.44 -4.55 4.25
N GLN A 23 -5.41 -4.80 5.05
CA GLN A 23 -5.61 -5.77 6.13
C GLN A 23 -6.71 -5.19 7.02
N GLN A 24 -7.88 -5.80 6.94
CA GLN A 24 -8.96 -5.43 7.84
C GLN A 24 -8.48 -5.62 9.28
N PRO A 25 -8.82 -4.71 10.20
CA PRO A 25 -8.63 -4.99 11.61
C PRO A 25 -9.35 -6.29 11.95
N ALA A 26 -8.71 -7.13 12.75
CA ALA A 26 -9.37 -8.31 13.30
C ALA A 26 -10.67 -7.89 14.02
N ALA A 27 -11.67 -8.78 14.07
CA ALA A 27 -12.93 -8.48 14.75
C ALA A 27 -12.67 -7.97 16.18
N PRO A 28 -13.39 -6.92 16.62
CA PRO A 28 -13.17 -6.34 17.94
C PRO A 28 -13.40 -7.37 19.05
N ALA A 29 -12.54 -7.38 20.06
CA ALA A 29 -12.74 -8.16 21.27
C ALA A 29 -14.00 -7.68 22.00
N SER A 30 -14.72 -8.60 22.67
CA SER A 30 -15.90 -8.27 23.47
C SER A 30 -15.48 -7.42 24.68
N GLY A 31 -15.70 -6.13 24.64
CA GLY A 31 -15.42 -5.18 25.72
C GLY A 31 -16.15 -3.86 25.46
N ALA A 32 -16.32 -3.04 26.51
CA ALA A 32 -16.82 -1.68 26.34
C ALA A 32 -15.81 -0.86 25.54
N ALA A 33 -16.29 -0.09 24.55
CA ALA A 33 -15.43 0.85 23.82
C ALA A 33 -14.85 1.89 24.78
N GLN A 34 -13.56 2.20 24.65
CA GLN A 34 -12.92 3.24 25.43
C GLN A 34 -13.57 4.59 25.08
N VAL A 35 -13.89 5.36 26.10
CA VAL A 35 -14.41 6.72 25.90
C VAL A 35 -13.22 7.67 25.67
N GLY A 36 -12.98 8.04 24.40
CA GLY A 36 -11.89 8.93 24.00
C GLY A 36 -10.62 8.20 23.54
N LEU A 37 -9.67 8.95 22.98
CA LEU A 37 -8.37 8.42 22.57
C LEU A 37 -7.46 8.18 23.78
N PRO A 38 -6.49 7.25 23.69
CA PRO A 38 -5.55 6.99 24.76
C PRO A 38 -4.71 8.25 25.08
N SER A 39 -4.19 8.29 26.31
CA SER A 39 -3.28 9.36 26.78
C SER A 39 -1.94 9.34 26.01
N ASP A 40 -1.19 10.46 26.06
CA ASP A 40 0.13 10.54 25.46
C ASP A 40 1.09 9.48 26.02
N ALA A 41 0.95 9.15 27.31
CA ALA A 41 1.75 8.11 27.96
C ALA A 41 1.45 6.70 27.43
N GLU A 42 0.17 6.38 27.18
CA GLU A 42 -0.23 5.09 26.62
C GLU A 42 0.22 4.98 25.15
N VAL A 43 0.03 6.04 24.34
CA VAL A 43 0.53 6.07 22.97
C VAL A 43 2.04 5.95 22.92
N LEU A 44 2.76 6.66 23.81
CA LEU A 44 4.23 6.56 23.90
C LEU A 44 4.67 5.14 24.26
N ALA A 45 4.01 4.50 25.22
CA ALA A 45 4.34 3.13 25.61
C ALA A 45 4.19 2.17 24.42
N LEU A 46 3.10 2.32 23.63
CA LEU A 46 2.80 1.50 22.46
C LEU A 46 3.87 1.67 21.37
N ILE A 47 4.19 2.91 20.97
CA ILE A 47 5.16 3.14 19.90
C ILE A 47 6.58 2.83 20.35
N LYS A 48 6.90 3.07 21.64
CA LYS A 48 8.19 2.71 22.24
C LYS A 48 8.41 1.21 22.16
N GLN A 49 7.43 0.39 22.52
CA GLN A 49 7.54 -1.05 22.40
C GLN A 49 7.86 -1.48 20.97
N ARG A 50 7.21 -0.88 19.97
CA ARG A 50 7.46 -1.17 18.55
C ARG A 50 8.89 -0.89 18.12
N VAL A 51 9.41 0.26 18.52
CA VAL A 51 10.79 0.68 18.19
C VAL A 51 11.82 -0.18 18.94
N ASP A 52 11.62 -0.41 20.24
CA ASP A 52 12.51 -1.25 21.05
C ASP A 52 12.53 -2.71 20.56
N ASP A 53 11.41 -3.19 20.02
CA ASP A 53 11.27 -4.49 19.38
C ASP A 53 11.90 -4.54 17.96
N LYS A 54 12.48 -3.43 17.48
CA LYS A 54 13.10 -3.26 16.15
C LYS A 54 12.12 -3.50 14.99
N ARG A 55 10.85 -3.27 15.22
CA ARG A 55 9.79 -3.36 14.21
C ARG A 55 9.67 -2.06 13.40
N SER A 56 10.14 -0.94 13.96
CA SER A 56 10.23 0.35 13.31
C SER A 56 11.45 1.09 13.81
N ALA A 57 12.08 1.92 12.96
CA ALA A 57 13.19 2.80 13.36
C ALA A 57 12.65 3.99 14.18
N GLY A 58 11.58 4.61 13.72
CA GLY A 58 10.95 5.73 14.37
C GLY A 58 9.47 5.86 14.01
N ILE A 59 8.67 6.38 14.93
CA ILE A 59 7.23 6.55 14.77
C ILE A 59 6.82 7.93 15.30
N VAL A 60 5.98 8.63 14.55
CA VAL A 60 5.29 9.85 14.97
C VAL A 60 3.78 9.60 14.86
N VAL A 61 3.06 9.85 15.95
CA VAL A 61 1.61 9.75 16.03
C VAL A 61 1.02 11.12 16.27
N GLY A 62 0.09 11.53 15.42
CA GLY A 62 -0.75 12.70 15.61
C GLY A 62 -2.17 12.29 15.97
N LEU A 63 -2.78 12.98 16.91
CA LEU A 63 -4.12 12.70 17.41
C LEU A 63 -4.97 13.97 17.36
N ILE A 64 -6.27 13.78 17.09
CA ILE A 64 -7.31 14.81 17.28
C ILE A 64 -8.33 14.23 18.26
N ASP A 65 -8.43 14.84 19.43
CA ASP A 65 -9.43 14.49 20.44
C ASP A 65 -10.83 15.04 20.06
N ALA A 66 -11.87 14.55 20.68
CA ALA A 66 -13.26 14.94 20.41
C ALA A 66 -13.54 16.46 20.62
N ASP A 67 -12.75 17.12 21.45
CA ASP A 67 -12.79 18.57 21.67
C ASP A 67 -11.99 19.38 20.64
N GLY A 68 -11.37 18.72 19.66
CA GLY A 68 -10.53 19.32 18.63
C GLY A 68 -9.08 19.57 19.04
N ARG A 69 -8.66 19.16 20.24
CA ARG A 69 -7.27 19.26 20.70
C ARG A 69 -6.39 18.36 19.86
N ARG A 70 -5.27 18.90 19.37
CA ARG A 70 -4.25 18.15 18.63
C ARG A 70 -3.08 17.80 19.53
N ARG A 71 -2.63 16.56 19.45
CA ARG A 71 -1.49 16.02 20.22
C ARG A 71 -0.51 15.33 19.30
N ILE A 72 0.77 15.39 19.63
CA ILE A 72 1.85 14.69 18.90
C ILE A 72 2.63 13.86 19.91
N VAL A 73 2.83 12.59 19.59
CA VAL A 73 3.68 11.67 20.35
C VAL A 73 4.67 11.03 19.39
N SER A 74 5.96 11.07 19.70
CA SER A 74 7.01 10.53 18.85
C SER A 74 8.03 9.73 19.63
N TYR A 75 8.62 8.71 19.00
CA TYR A 75 9.71 7.93 19.57
C TYR A 75 10.53 7.25 18.47
N GLY A 76 11.84 7.13 18.68
CA GLY A 76 12.76 6.42 17.82
C GLY A 76 13.77 7.32 17.11
N ASP A 77 14.36 6.78 16.04
CA ASP A 77 15.47 7.37 15.30
C ASP A 77 15.01 7.96 13.95
N PRO A 78 15.20 9.26 13.71
CA PRO A 78 14.94 9.88 12.40
C PRO A 78 15.99 9.52 11.33
N GLY A 79 17.13 9.01 11.75
CA GLY A 79 18.29 8.73 10.92
C GLY A 79 19.44 9.74 11.09
N PRO A 80 20.63 9.41 10.59
CA PRO A 80 21.84 10.19 10.79
C PRO A 80 21.72 11.64 10.29
N GLY A 81 22.06 12.59 11.14
CA GLY A 81 22.08 14.01 10.80
C GLY A 81 20.72 14.70 10.74
N GLN A 82 19.64 13.99 11.05
CA GLN A 82 18.30 14.55 11.08
C GLN A 82 17.93 15.05 12.48
N PRO A 83 17.07 16.07 12.60
CA PRO A 83 16.55 16.53 13.89
C PRO A 83 15.71 15.42 14.55
N PRO A 84 15.55 15.44 15.89
CA PRO A 84 14.68 14.49 16.59
C PRO A 84 13.28 14.44 15.99
N LEU A 85 12.65 13.25 16.01
CA LEU A 85 11.29 13.06 15.52
C LEU A 85 10.30 13.96 16.26
N ASP A 86 9.53 14.71 15.49
CA ASP A 86 8.46 15.57 15.99
C ASP A 86 7.30 15.69 14.97
N GLY A 87 6.35 16.57 15.23
CA GLY A 87 5.23 16.83 14.33
C GLY A 87 5.62 17.47 12.99
N ASN A 88 6.85 17.98 12.84
CA ASN A 88 7.37 18.59 11.62
C ASN A 88 8.29 17.65 10.83
N THR A 89 8.58 16.47 11.35
CA THR A 89 9.35 15.46 10.63
C THR A 89 8.62 15.06 9.34
N VAL A 90 9.33 15.05 8.22
CA VAL A 90 8.80 14.76 6.89
C VAL A 90 8.87 13.26 6.61
N PHE A 91 7.78 12.73 6.05
CA PHE A 91 7.66 11.34 5.61
C PHE A 91 7.07 11.28 4.20
N GLU A 92 7.35 10.22 3.45
CA GLU A 92 6.54 9.85 2.30
C GLU A 92 5.22 9.25 2.79
N ILE A 93 4.07 9.83 2.39
CA ILE A 93 2.77 9.33 2.85
C ILE A 93 2.20 8.22 1.96
N GLY A 94 2.90 7.89 0.88
CA GLY A 94 2.53 6.80 -0.02
C GLY A 94 1.07 6.92 -0.48
N SER A 95 0.35 5.82 -0.41
CA SER A 95 -1.02 5.73 -0.94
C SER A 95 -2.05 6.63 -0.25
N ILE A 96 -1.75 7.26 0.88
CA ILE A 96 -2.62 8.33 1.42
C ILE A 96 -2.75 9.48 0.39
N SER A 97 -1.81 9.64 -0.55
CA SER A 97 -1.96 10.56 -1.69
C SER A 97 -3.28 10.37 -2.47
N LYS A 98 -3.82 9.15 -2.49
CA LYS A 98 -5.07 8.84 -3.22
C LYS A 98 -6.29 9.58 -2.67
N VAL A 99 -6.35 9.80 -1.36
CA VAL A 99 -7.47 10.54 -0.77
C VAL A 99 -7.37 12.04 -1.03
N PHE A 100 -6.15 12.56 -1.27
CA PHE A 100 -5.95 13.92 -1.79
C PHE A 100 -6.46 14.03 -3.23
N THR A 101 -6.05 13.13 -4.13
CA THR A 101 -6.57 13.04 -5.50
C THR A 101 -8.10 13.00 -5.53
N SER A 102 -8.70 12.23 -4.64
CA SER A 102 -10.16 12.14 -4.54
C SER A 102 -10.82 13.39 -3.98
N THR A 103 -10.15 14.12 -3.10
CA THR A 103 -10.61 15.41 -2.63
C THR A 103 -10.70 16.43 -3.77
N VAL A 104 -9.68 16.46 -4.65
CA VAL A 104 -9.71 17.30 -5.86
C VAL A 104 -10.79 16.85 -6.83
N LEU A 105 -10.94 15.53 -7.07
CA LEU A 105 -12.04 15.01 -7.88
C LEU A 105 -13.40 15.48 -7.34
N ALA A 106 -13.64 15.34 -6.04
CA ALA A 106 -14.88 15.74 -5.39
C ALA A 106 -15.16 17.24 -5.53
N GLN A 107 -14.16 18.11 -5.42
CA GLN A 107 -14.30 19.54 -5.67
C GLN A 107 -14.73 19.83 -7.12
N LEU A 108 -14.07 19.20 -8.10
CA LEU A 108 -14.39 19.39 -9.50
C LEU A 108 -15.78 18.87 -9.86
N VAL A 109 -16.24 17.80 -9.19
CA VAL A 109 -17.63 17.33 -9.30
C VAL A 109 -18.61 18.35 -8.75
N GLN A 110 -18.37 18.90 -7.56
CA GLN A 110 -19.22 19.93 -6.95
C GLN A 110 -19.25 21.24 -7.77
N GLU A 111 -18.15 21.55 -8.45
CA GLU A 111 -18.06 22.69 -9.37
C GLU A 111 -18.72 22.42 -10.74
N GLY A 112 -19.24 21.21 -10.98
CA GLY A 112 -19.85 20.81 -12.25
C GLY A 112 -18.85 20.70 -13.43
N LYS A 113 -17.54 20.65 -13.16
CA LYS A 113 -16.49 20.54 -14.18
C LYS A 113 -16.33 19.12 -14.70
N VAL A 114 -16.60 18.14 -13.87
CA VAL A 114 -16.60 16.70 -14.19
C VAL A 114 -17.74 16.00 -13.47
N SER A 115 -18.09 14.78 -13.91
CA SER A 115 -19.01 13.87 -13.20
C SER A 115 -18.26 12.58 -12.84
N LEU A 116 -18.68 11.93 -11.75
CA LEU A 116 -18.17 10.58 -11.43
C LEU A 116 -18.50 9.56 -12.55
N ASP A 117 -19.61 9.78 -13.29
CA ASP A 117 -20.05 8.93 -14.38
C ASP A 117 -19.42 9.29 -15.73
N ASP A 118 -18.64 10.37 -15.80
CA ASP A 118 -17.93 10.71 -17.04
C ASP A 118 -16.97 9.60 -17.42
N PRO A 119 -17.02 9.13 -18.68
CA PRO A 119 -16.02 8.21 -19.20
C PRO A 119 -14.63 8.86 -19.12
N ALA A 120 -13.66 8.20 -18.50
CA ALA A 120 -12.29 8.69 -18.37
C ALA A 120 -11.66 8.98 -19.74
N GLN A 121 -12.07 8.25 -20.78
CA GLN A 121 -11.67 8.48 -22.19
C GLN A 121 -11.91 9.92 -22.66
N LYS A 122 -12.97 10.58 -22.17
CA LYS A 122 -13.33 11.98 -22.53
C LYS A 122 -12.18 12.98 -22.30
N TYR A 123 -11.30 12.69 -21.37
CA TYR A 123 -10.26 13.59 -20.90
C TYR A 123 -8.86 13.25 -21.40
N LEU A 124 -8.73 12.21 -22.22
CA LEU A 124 -7.46 11.76 -22.76
C LEU A 124 -7.28 12.22 -24.23
N PRO A 125 -6.04 12.24 -24.75
CA PRO A 125 -5.80 12.49 -26.16
C PRO A 125 -6.57 11.48 -27.04
N ALA A 126 -7.00 11.91 -28.21
CA ALA A 126 -7.75 11.06 -29.16
C ALA A 126 -6.94 9.82 -29.63
N THR A 127 -5.61 9.87 -29.50
CA THR A 127 -4.72 8.76 -29.84
C THR A 127 -4.64 7.67 -28.76
N VAL A 128 -5.20 7.92 -27.59
CA VAL A 128 -5.23 6.95 -26.46
C VAL A 128 -6.59 6.30 -26.40
N HIS A 129 -6.63 4.99 -26.34
CA HIS A 129 -7.89 4.23 -26.30
C HIS A 129 -7.99 3.47 -24.99
N LEU A 130 -8.84 3.94 -24.06
CA LEU A 130 -9.12 3.18 -22.85
C LEU A 130 -9.91 1.91 -23.19
N PRO A 131 -9.59 0.78 -22.53
CA PRO A 131 -10.36 -0.45 -22.74
C PRO A 131 -11.78 -0.30 -22.24
N THR A 132 -12.70 -0.94 -22.97
CA THR A 132 -14.10 -1.10 -22.59
C THR A 132 -14.43 -2.59 -22.52
N ARG A 133 -15.48 -2.96 -21.81
CA ARG A 133 -15.98 -4.33 -21.81
C ARG A 133 -17.50 -4.35 -21.76
N ASN A 134 -18.13 -5.19 -22.60
CA ASN A 134 -19.59 -5.30 -22.73
C ASN A 134 -20.29 -3.94 -22.89
N GLY A 135 -19.68 -3.02 -23.66
CA GLY A 135 -20.19 -1.66 -23.86
C GLY A 135 -20.00 -0.70 -22.69
N LYS A 136 -19.40 -1.14 -21.59
CA LYS A 136 -19.14 -0.31 -20.41
C LYS A 136 -17.76 0.33 -20.49
N ALA A 137 -17.70 1.65 -20.33
CA ALA A 137 -16.48 2.42 -20.24
C ALA A 137 -16.02 2.58 -18.78
N ILE A 138 -14.72 2.75 -18.57
CA ILE A 138 -14.17 3.14 -17.28
C ILE A 138 -14.55 4.60 -17.00
N THR A 139 -15.18 4.87 -15.87
CA THR A 139 -15.56 6.22 -15.43
C THR A 139 -14.55 6.80 -14.43
N LEU A 140 -14.62 8.11 -14.15
CA LEU A 140 -13.82 8.73 -13.10
C LEU A 140 -14.14 8.13 -11.72
N GLY A 141 -15.41 7.81 -11.48
CA GLY A 141 -15.86 7.11 -10.28
C GLY A 141 -15.22 5.73 -10.14
N ASN A 142 -15.16 4.96 -11.24
CA ASN A 142 -14.52 3.63 -11.20
C ASN A 142 -13.04 3.70 -10.82
N LEU A 143 -12.32 4.73 -11.28
CA LEU A 143 -10.91 4.94 -10.91
C LEU A 143 -10.77 5.27 -9.42
N ALA A 144 -11.65 6.12 -8.88
CA ALA A 144 -11.63 6.52 -7.48
C ALA A 144 -12.17 5.45 -6.52
N MET A 145 -13.12 4.60 -6.96
CA MET A 145 -13.69 3.51 -6.16
C MET A 145 -12.94 2.19 -6.33
N GLN A 146 -11.80 2.20 -7.03
CA GLN A 146 -10.94 1.01 -7.20
C GLN A 146 -11.66 -0.19 -7.82
N ASN A 147 -12.61 0.06 -8.74
CA ASN A 147 -13.36 -0.98 -9.44
C ASN A 147 -13.36 -0.81 -10.97
N SER A 148 -12.30 -0.19 -11.50
CA SER A 148 -12.15 0.07 -12.93
C SER A 148 -11.86 -1.17 -13.78
N GLY A 149 -11.41 -2.28 -13.18
CA GLY A 149 -10.88 -3.46 -13.88
C GLY A 149 -9.44 -3.29 -14.37
N LEU A 150 -8.81 -2.13 -14.11
CA LEU A 150 -7.38 -1.94 -14.36
C LEU A 150 -6.55 -2.67 -13.31
N PRO A 151 -5.41 -3.27 -13.68
CA PRO A 151 -4.56 -3.99 -12.73
C PRO A 151 -3.88 -3.04 -11.73
N ARG A 152 -3.32 -3.61 -10.66
CA ARG A 152 -2.55 -2.85 -9.67
C ARG A 152 -1.45 -2.02 -10.32
N MET A 153 -0.67 -2.64 -11.21
CA MET A 153 0.40 -2.02 -11.99
C MET A 153 0.32 -2.50 -13.45
N PRO A 154 0.72 -1.70 -14.43
CA PRO A 154 0.74 -2.11 -15.83
C PRO A 154 1.83 -3.16 -16.08
N THR A 155 1.60 -4.08 -17.02
CA THR A 155 2.56 -5.15 -17.34
C THR A 155 3.83 -4.65 -18.05
N ASN A 156 3.79 -3.45 -18.62
CA ASN A 156 4.97 -2.78 -19.19
C ASN A 156 5.76 -1.95 -18.16
N PHE A 157 5.41 -2.03 -16.88
CA PHE A 157 6.15 -1.43 -15.77
C PHE A 157 7.42 -2.24 -15.51
N LYS A 158 8.55 -1.72 -15.99
CA LYS A 158 9.87 -2.37 -15.92
C LYS A 158 10.90 -1.37 -15.41
N PRO A 159 10.98 -1.14 -14.10
CA PRO A 159 11.86 -0.14 -13.53
C PRO A 159 13.33 -0.44 -13.81
N ALA A 160 14.09 0.57 -14.19
CA ALA A 160 15.54 0.48 -14.32
C ALA A 160 16.23 0.44 -12.95
N ASP A 161 15.64 1.08 -11.95
CA ASP A 161 16.08 1.05 -10.55
C ASP A 161 14.97 0.51 -9.64
N ALA A 162 15.14 -0.70 -9.14
CA ALA A 162 14.17 -1.33 -8.24
C ALA A 162 14.04 -0.61 -6.89
N ALA A 163 15.01 0.21 -6.49
CA ALA A 163 14.94 0.98 -5.25
C ALA A 163 14.13 2.28 -5.40
N ASN A 164 13.95 2.81 -6.64
CA ASN A 164 13.06 3.92 -6.96
C ASN A 164 12.21 3.54 -8.20
N PRO A 165 11.29 2.59 -8.06
CA PRO A 165 10.74 1.85 -9.19
C PRO A 165 9.82 2.64 -10.12
N TYR A 166 9.30 3.79 -9.68
CA TYR A 166 8.35 4.58 -10.47
C TYR A 166 9.02 5.71 -11.26
N ALA A 167 10.30 6.00 -10.98
CA ALA A 167 10.98 7.21 -11.45
C ALA A 167 11.07 7.33 -12.98
N ASP A 168 11.21 6.22 -13.67
CA ASP A 168 11.39 6.12 -15.11
C ASP A 168 10.11 5.73 -15.88
N TYR A 169 8.99 5.51 -15.18
CA TYR A 169 7.73 5.19 -15.83
C TYR A 169 7.08 6.45 -16.41
N THR A 170 6.92 6.49 -17.73
CA THR A 170 6.48 7.66 -18.49
C THR A 170 4.97 7.66 -18.77
N VAL A 171 4.42 8.85 -19.05
CA VAL A 171 3.03 9.01 -19.50
C VAL A 171 2.78 8.24 -20.80
N GLN A 172 3.77 8.20 -21.73
CA GLN A 172 3.62 7.45 -22.97
C GLN A 172 3.49 5.95 -22.70
N GLN A 173 4.32 5.39 -21.81
CA GLN A 173 4.20 3.97 -21.42
C GLN A 173 2.85 3.67 -20.80
N MET A 174 2.30 4.59 -19.98
CA MET A 174 0.94 4.44 -19.45
C MET A 174 -0.10 4.41 -20.56
N TYR A 175 -0.01 5.31 -21.55
CA TYR A 175 -0.93 5.37 -22.69
C TYR A 175 -0.84 4.13 -23.57
N ASP A 176 0.37 3.65 -23.86
CA ASP A 176 0.60 2.44 -24.64
C ASP A 176 -0.01 1.21 -23.97
N PHE A 177 0.18 1.09 -22.65
CA PHE A 177 -0.45 0.02 -21.87
C PHE A 177 -1.98 0.10 -21.93
N LEU A 178 -2.55 1.27 -21.63
CA LEU A 178 -4.01 1.46 -21.60
C LEU A 178 -4.65 1.16 -22.96
N SER A 179 -3.99 1.53 -24.06
CA SER A 179 -4.51 1.30 -25.42
C SER A 179 -4.43 -0.16 -25.88
N SER A 180 -3.62 -0.99 -25.23
CA SER A 180 -3.45 -2.41 -25.57
C SER A 180 -4.12 -3.35 -24.57
N TYR A 181 -4.52 -2.84 -23.38
CA TYR A 181 -5.03 -3.67 -22.30
C TYR A 181 -6.47 -4.13 -22.55
N GLN A 182 -6.74 -5.37 -22.18
CA GLN A 182 -8.10 -5.93 -22.21
C GLN A 182 -8.60 -6.15 -20.79
N LEU A 183 -9.76 -5.56 -20.48
CA LEU A 183 -10.35 -5.69 -19.14
C LEU A 183 -10.75 -7.16 -18.87
N PRO A 184 -10.33 -7.76 -17.74
CA PRO A 184 -10.71 -9.11 -17.35
C PRO A 184 -12.16 -9.20 -16.90
N ARG A 185 -12.78 -8.06 -16.49
CA ARG A 185 -14.16 -7.92 -16.01
C ARG A 185 -14.70 -6.54 -16.33
N ASP A 186 -16.01 -6.38 -16.21
CA ASP A 186 -16.69 -5.10 -16.45
C ASP A 186 -16.23 -4.03 -15.43
N PRO A 187 -16.04 -2.77 -15.88
CA PRO A 187 -15.90 -1.66 -14.93
C PRO A 187 -17.10 -1.61 -13.98
N GLY A 188 -16.81 -1.41 -12.68
CA GLY A 188 -17.80 -1.39 -11.62
C GLY A 188 -18.13 -2.75 -10.99
N ALA A 189 -17.66 -3.86 -11.56
CA ALA A 189 -18.06 -5.21 -11.10
C ALA A 189 -17.44 -5.61 -9.76
N GLU A 190 -16.14 -5.34 -9.56
CA GLU A 190 -15.39 -5.82 -8.41
C GLU A 190 -14.34 -4.80 -7.97
N PHE A 191 -14.10 -4.76 -6.68
CA PHE A 191 -12.98 -4.02 -6.10
C PHE A 191 -11.64 -4.67 -6.48
N GLU A 192 -10.74 -3.87 -7.06
CA GLU A 192 -9.34 -4.24 -7.26
C GLU A 192 -8.47 -3.01 -7.11
N TYR A 193 -7.63 -3.01 -6.07
CA TYR A 193 -6.74 -1.89 -5.78
C TYR A 193 -5.76 -1.63 -6.92
N SER A 194 -5.81 -0.42 -7.50
CA SER A 194 -5.03 -0.04 -8.67
C SER A 194 -4.27 1.27 -8.47
N ASN A 195 -2.93 1.19 -8.38
CA ASN A 195 -2.08 2.37 -8.46
C ASN A 195 -2.16 3.02 -9.84
N LEU A 196 -2.25 2.18 -10.90
CA LEU A 196 -2.45 2.66 -12.26
C LEU A 196 -3.74 3.46 -12.37
N GLY A 197 -4.85 2.95 -11.83
CA GLY A 197 -6.16 3.61 -11.89
C GLY A 197 -6.16 4.99 -11.25
N VAL A 198 -5.62 5.11 -10.03
CA VAL A 198 -5.59 6.43 -9.35
C VAL A 198 -4.47 7.33 -9.89
N GLY A 199 -3.37 6.77 -10.36
CA GLY A 199 -2.36 7.53 -11.09
C GLY A 199 -2.94 8.15 -12.37
N LEU A 200 -3.72 7.37 -13.14
CA LEU A 200 -4.46 7.87 -14.30
C LEU A 200 -5.49 8.95 -13.90
N LEU A 201 -6.22 8.75 -12.78
CA LEU A 201 -7.14 9.77 -12.28
C LEU A 201 -6.42 11.08 -12.00
N GLY A 202 -5.31 11.08 -11.26
CA GLY A 202 -4.50 12.28 -11.01
C GLY A 202 -4.02 12.95 -12.29
N HIS A 203 -3.59 12.16 -13.28
CA HIS A 203 -3.21 12.65 -14.60
C HIS A 203 -4.40 13.31 -15.34
N ILE A 204 -5.60 12.71 -15.29
CA ILE A 204 -6.82 13.28 -15.88
C ILE A 204 -7.17 14.60 -15.22
N LEU A 205 -7.14 14.70 -13.89
CA LEU A 205 -7.45 15.94 -13.18
C LEU A 205 -6.48 17.07 -13.53
N SER A 206 -5.20 16.74 -13.71
CA SER A 206 -4.19 17.69 -14.24
C SER A 206 -4.55 18.18 -15.62
N ARG A 207 -4.99 17.31 -16.51
CA ARG A 207 -5.42 17.68 -17.89
C ARG A 207 -6.68 18.53 -17.87
N VAL A 208 -7.67 18.20 -17.05
CA VAL A 208 -8.92 18.98 -16.89
C VAL A 208 -8.65 20.39 -16.43
N THR A 209 -7.68 20.58 -15.55
CA THR A 209 -7.38 21.90 -14.94
C THR A 209 -6.26 22.65 -15.66
N GLY A 210 -5.47 21.98 -16.52
CA GLY A 210 -4.29 22.56 -17.17
C GLY A 210 -3.11 22.79 -16.23
N MET A 211 -3.14 22.24 -15.02
CA MET A 211 -2.09 22.39 -14.00
C MET A 211 -1.26 21.11 -13.88
N SER A 212 -0.01 21.21 -13.42
CA SER A 212 0.70 20.03 -12.94
C SER A 212 -0.04 19.46 -11.72
N TYR A 213 0.09 18.14 -11.46
CA TYR A 213 -0.59 17.51 -10.35
C TYR A 213 -0.19 18.12 -8.98
N GLU A 214 1.08 18.44 -8.79
CA GLU A 214 1.57 19.10 -7.57
C GLU A 214 0.96 20.49 -7.37
N GLU A 215 0.90 21.29 -8.43
CA GLU A 215 0.30 22.62 -8.38
C GLU A 215 -1.20 22.57 -8.13
N LEU A 216 -1.89 21.59 -8.72
CA LEU A 216 -3.32 21.35 -8.51
C LEU A 216 -3.63 21.02 -7.04
N GLU A 217 -2.89 20.08 -6.44
CA GLU A 217 -3.05 19.73 -5.03
C GLU A 217 -2.68 20.90 -4.11
N ARG A 218 -1.60 21.62 -4.43
CA ARG A 218 -1.16 22.78 -3.68
C ARG A 218 -2.25 23.85 -3.62
N GLN A 219 -2.84 24.21 -4.75
CA GLN A 219 -3.87 25.27 -4.81
C GLN A 219 -5.20 24.84 -4.22
N ARG A 220 -5.58 23.56 -4.43
CA ARG A 220 -6.90 23.07 -4.10
C ARG A 220 -7.03 22.53 -2.68
N VAL A 221 -5.93 22.01 -2.11
CA VAL A 221 -5.96 21.34 -0.81
C VAL A 221 -4.93 21.94 0.15
N TRP A 222 -3.65 21.96 -0.22
CA TRP A 222 -2.60 22.28 0.76
C TRP A 222 -2.62 23.73 1.22
N GLN A 223 -2.72 24.69 0.30
CA GLN A 223 -2.79 26.13 0.66
C GLN A 223 -4.05 26.49 1.45
N PRO A 224 -5.28 26.08 1.03
CA PRO A 224 -6.48 26.35 1.79
C PRO A 224 -6.46 25.80 3.22
N LEU A 225 -5.75 24.70 3.47
CA LEU A 225 -5.60 24.09 4.79
C LEU A 225 -4.36 24.55 5.55
N GLY A 226 -3.51 25.40 4.94
CA GLY A 226 -2.25 25.83 5.55
C GLY A 226 -1.23 24.71 5.73
N MET A 227 -1.21 23.72 4.83
CA MET A 227 -0.27 22.59 4.81
C MET A 227 1.04 23.03 4.13
N THR A 228 1.84 23.82 4.84
CA THR A 228 3.02 24.51 4.27
C THR A 228 4.24 23.60 4.06
N ASN A 229 4.22 22.42 4.68
CA ASN A 229 5.31 21.43 4.64
C ASN A 229 4.88 20.16 3.92
N THR A 230 3.93 20.28 2.99
CA THR A 230 3.41 19.20 2.13
C THR A 230 3.74 19.52 0.68
N ALA A 231 4.39 18.58 -0.02
CA ALA A 231 4.78 18.71 -1.41
C ALA A 231 5.07 17.34 -2.05
N ILE A 232 5.22 17.31 -3.37
CA ILE A 232 5.78 16.18 -4.11
C ILE A 232 7.28 16.39 -4.31
N THR A 233 7.66 17.58 -4.75
CA THR A 233 9.07 17.96 -4.94
C THR A 233 9.67 18.39 -3.59
N PHE A 234 10.76 17.75 -3.19
CA PHE A 234 11.45 18.12 -1.97
C PHE A 234 11.95 19.55 -1.98
N THR A 235 11.51 20.35 -1.01
CA THR A 235 12.13 21.64 -0.71
C THR A 235 13.42 21.43 0.12
N PRO A 236 14.33 22.43 0.19
CA PRO A 236 15.48 22.36 1.07
C PRO A 236 15.10 22.11 2.53
N TRP A 237 14.02 22.74 3.00
CA TRP A 237 13.49 22.56 4.35
C TRP A 237 13.05 21.12 4.60
N MET A 238 12.29 20.54 3.65
CA MET A 238 11.81 19.15 3.76
C MET A 238 12.97 18.15 3.81
N LYS A 239 14.03 18.38 3.02
CA LYS A 239 15.23 17.52 3.06
C LYS A 239 15.95 17.56 4.40
N ALA A 240 15.97 18.74 5.05
CA ALA A 240 16.58 18.93 6.37
C ALA A 240 15.75 18.35 7.53
N HIS A 241 14.49 17.95 7.27
CA HIS A 241 13.57 17.40 8.27
C HIS A 241 13.05 16.00 7.88
N LEU A 242 13.65 15.40 6.87
CA LEU A 242 13.21 14.09 6.34
C LEU A 242 13.66 12.97 7.28
N ALA A 243 12.76 12.20 7.83
CA ALA A 243 13.12 10.93 8.44
C ALA A 243 13.71 9.99 7.39
N ILE A 244 14.89 9.43 7.64
CA ILE A 244 15.52 8.47 6.72
C ILE A 244 14.73 7.17 6.72
N GLY A 245 14.21 6.80 5.55
CA GLY A 245 13.41 5.59 5.39
C GLY A 245 14.25 4.31 5.45
N HIS A 246 13.66 3.23 5.96
CA HIS A 246 14.29 1.92 6.06
C HIS A 246 13.42 0.85 5.40
N ASP A 247 14.06 -0.03 4.64
CA ASP A 247 13.40 -1.20 4.06
C ASP A 247 12.98 -2.22 5.14
N PRO A 248 12.25 -3.31 4.79
CA PRO A 248 11.85 -4.31 5.76
C PRO A 248 13.01 -5.03 6.48
N GLN A 249 14.22 -4.93 5.96
CA GLN A 249 15.44 -5.50 6.54
C GLN A 249 16.19 -4.49 7.44
N GLY A 250 15.69 -3.25 7.53
CA GLY A 250 16.30 -2.18 8.30
C GLY A 250 17.43 -1.44 7.58
N SER A 251 17.64 -1.69 6.29
CA SER A 251 18.60 -0.93 5.48
C SER A 251 17.98 0.37 5.00
N VAL A 252 18.83 1.41 4.80
CA VAL A 252 18.34 2.69 4.27
C VAL A 252 17.74 2.52 2.90
N ALA A 253 16.51 2.97 2.73
CA ALA A 253 15.76 2.92 1.49
C ALA A 253 15.86 4.24 0.71
N LYS A 254 15.82 4.16 -0.62
CA LYS A 254 15.67 5.35 -1.46
C LYS A 254 14.25 5.90 -1.36
N ASN A 255 14.13 7.22 -1.45
CA ASN A 255 12.83 7.86 -1.66
C ASN A 255 12.27 7.50 -3.03
N TRP A 256 10.94 7.41 -3.12
CA TRP A 256 10.26 7.12 -4.37
C TRP A 256 9.81 8.38 -5.09
N ASP A 257 10.08 8.44 -6.38
CA ASP A 257 9.57 9.47 -7.28
C ASP A 257 8.55 8.87 -8.23
N LEU A 258 7.35 9.43 -8.26
CA LEU A 258 6.22 8.94 -9.05
C LEU A 258 5.75 10.01 -10.06
N PRO A 259 6.53 10.35 -11.08
CA PRO A 259 6.19 11.47 -11.97
C PRO A 259 4.89 11.24 -12.75
N THR A 260 4.67 10.04 -13.26
CA THR A 260 3.48 9.68 -14.05
C THR A 260 2.29 9.30 -13.18
N LEU A 261 2.53 8.59 -12.08
CA LEU A 261 1.50 8.07 -11.20
C LEU A 261 1.40 8.87 -9.88
N ALA A 262 1.66 10.18 -9.94
CA ALA A 262 1.74 11.04 -8.75
C ALA A 262 0.50 10.95 -7.85
N GLY A 263 -0.69 10.93 -8.45
CA GLY A 263 -1.96 10.79 -7.71
C GLY A 263 -2.10 9.49 -6.91
N ALA A 264 -1.29 8.49 -7.20
CA ALA A 264 -1.32 7.22 -6.48
C ALA A 264 -0.43 7.18 -5.24
N GLY A 265 0.58 8.09 -5.10
CA GLY A 265 1.50 7.88 -4.00
C GLY A 265 2.68 8.86 -3.83
N ALA A 266 2.71 10.00 -4.52
CA ALA A 266 3.90 10.85 -4.59
C ALA A 266 4.05 11.87 -3.45
N ILE A 267 3.03 12.10 -2.64
CA ILE A 267 3.01 13.19 -1.66
C ILE A 267 3.92 12.87 -0.47
N ARG A 268 4.64 13.88 -0.03
CA ARG A 268 5.42 13.92 1.20
C ARG A 268 4.83 14.97 2.13
N SER A 269 4.74 14.66 3.42
CA SER A 269 4.08 15.56 4.38
C SER A 269 4.65 15.36 5.78
N THR A 270 4.16 16.18 6.71
CA THR A 270 4.45 16.11 8.13
C THR A 270 3.20 15.71 8.91
N THR A 271 3.37 15.19 10.14
CA THR A 271 2.23 14.86 10.99
C THR A 271 1.38 16.09 11.30
N ASN A 272 2.00 17.27 11.49
CA ASN A 272 1.28 18.51 11.70
C ASN A 272 0.38 18.90 10.53
N ASP A 273 0.87 18.75 9.29
CA ASP A 273 0.06 19.05 8.11
C ASP A 273 -1.02 17.99 7.89
N MET A 274 -0.72 16.73 8.13
CA MET A 274 -1.72 15.67 8.05
C MET A 274 -2.83 15.81 9.09
N LEU A 275 -2.55 16.36 10.27
CA LEU A 275 -3.59 16.71 11.26
C LEU A 275 -4.48 17.85 10.79
N LYS A 276 -3.97 18.82 10.01
CA LYS A 276 -4.82 19.85 9.38
C LYS A 276 -5.77 19.24 8.35
N PHE A 277 -5.26 18.31 7.53
CA PHE A 277 -6.07 17.57 6.56
C PHE A 277 -7.11 16.70 7.27
N LEU A 278 -6.73 15.98 8.32
CA LEU A 278 -7.62 15.15 9.12
C LEU A 278 -8.73 15.97 9.80
N ASP A 279 -8.38 17.10 10.42
CA ASP A 279 -9.35 18.01 11.03
C ASP A 279 -10.37 18.57 10.02
N ALA A 280 -9.90 18.89 8.81
CA ALA A 280 -10.79 19.33 7.73
C ALA A 280 -11.77 18.21 7.30
N ASN A 281 -11.33 16.96 7.30
CA ASN A 281 -12.18 15.81 7.00
C ASN A 281 -13.25 15.53 8.08
N LEU A 282 -13.02 15.95 9.32
CA LEU A 282 -13.94 15.79 10.44
C LEU A 282 -15.03 16.87 10.49
N HIS A 283 -14.89 17.97 9.74
CA HIS A 283 -15.71 19.17 9.87
C HIS A 283 -16.32 19.66 8.54
N PRO A 284 -17.24 18.90 7.93
CA PRO A 284 -17.85 19.26 6.64
C PRO A 284 -18.60 20.60 6.67
N GLU A 285 -19.01 21.07 7.84
CA GLU A 285 -19.72 22.34 8.03
C GLU A 285 -18.85 23.59 7.78
N ARG A 286 -17.52 23.47 7.81
CA ARG A 286 -16.61 24.63 7.76
C ARG A 286 -16.47 25.28 6.37
N GLY A 287 -16.78 24.58 5.29
CA GLY A 287 -16.69 25.20 3.96
C GLY A 287 -16.84 24.26 2.77
N PRO A 288 -16.69 24.78 1.54
CA PRO A 288 -16.85 23.98 0.33
C PRO A 288 -15.82 22.82 0.22
N LEU A 289 -14.55 23.07 0.59
CA LEU A 289 -13.51 22.05 0.57
C LEU A 289 -13.86 20.88 1.51
N GLN A 290 -14.29 21.18 2.73
CA GLN A 290 -14.67 20.17 3.72
C GLN A 290 -15.93 19.41 3.31
N ARG A 291 -16.88 20.05 2.62
CA ARG A 291 -18.02 19.34 2.01
C ARG A 291 -17.58 18.39 0.89
N ALA A 292 -16.61 18.80 0.07
CA ALA A 292 -16.04 17.91 -0.94
C ALA A 292 -15.30 16.72 -0.32
N MET A 293 -14.59 16.92 0.79
CA MET A 293 -13.98 15.86 1.57
C MET A 293 -15.04 14.87 2.10
N ALA A 294 -16.13 15.38 2.69
CA ALA A 294 -17.22 14.54 3.16
C ALA A 294 -17.88 13.74 2.02
N PHE A 295 -18.09 14.38 0.86
CA PHE A 295 -18.58 13.69 -0.33
C PHE A 295 -17.64 12.54 -0.77
N ALA A 296 -16.32 12.73 -0.66
CA ALA A 296 -15.35 11.68 -0.98
C ALA A 296 -15.38 10.50 0.01
N GLN A 297 -15.80 10.73 1.26
CA GLN A 297 -15.88 9.73 2.33
C GLN A 297 -17.14 8.86 2.26
N GLU A 298 -18.17 9.30 1.53
CA GLU A 298 -19.42 8.54 1.40
C GLU A 298 -19.13 7.14 0.85
N GLU A 299 -19.52 6.13 1.61
CA GLU A 299 -19.41 4.75 1.18
C GLU A 299 -20.34 4.50 -0.02
N ARG A 300 -19.78 3.95 -1.10
CA ARG A 300 -20.50 3.79 -2.39
C ARG A 300 -20.59 2.35 -2.83
N VAL A 301 -19.53 1.58 -2.63
CA VAL A 301 -19.45 0.19 -3.08
C VAL A 301 -18.71 -0.66 -2.04
N PRO A 302 -18.98 -1.98 -2.01
CA PRO A 302 -18.20 -2.89 -1.16
C PRO A 302 -16.76 -3.03 -1.68
N ALA A 303 -15.82 -3.19 -0.74
CA ALA A 303 -14.41 -3.46 -0.97
C ALA A 303 -13.99 -4.67 -0.11
N GLY A 304 -14.35 -5.87 -0.55
CA GLY A 304 -14.27 -7.09 0.28
C GLY A 304 -15.29 -7.02 1.43
N ASN A 305 -14.79 -7.09 2.66
CA ASN A 305 -15.59 -6.97 3.89
C ASN A 305 -15.63 -5.54 4.48
N MET A 306 -15.17 -4.57 3.70
CA MET A 306 -15.21 -3.13 3.98
C MET A 306 -16.06 -2.41 2.96
N GLY A 307 -16.30 -1.12 3.19
CA GLY A 307 -16.81 -0.21 2.19
C GLY A 307 -15.72 0.68 1.60
N ILE A 308 -15.98 1.27 0.43
CA ILE A 308 -15.13 2.31 -0.15
C ILE A 308 -15.96 3.46 -0.71
N GLY A 309 -15.52 4.67 -0.42
CA GLY A 309 -15.93 5.90 -1.10
C GLY A 309 -14.97 6.24 -2.24
N LEU A 310 -14.62 7.51 -2.40
CA LEU A 310 -13.59 7.90 -3.34
C LEU A 310 -12.21 7.72 -2.67
N ASN A 311 -11.62 6.54 -2.84
CA ASN A 311 -10.39 6.05 -2.19
C ASN A 311 -10.41 5.99 -0.64
N TRP A 312 -11.38 6.56 0.05
CA TRP A 312 -11.55 6.34 1.48
C TRP A 312 -12.14 4.96 1.74
N LEU A 313 -11.49 4.18 2.59
CA LEU A 313 -11.97 2.88 3.05
C LEU A 313 -12.80 3.04 4.32
N THR A 314 -13.82 2.23 4.48
CA THR A 314 -14.68 2.21 5.68
C THR A 314 -14.60 0.83 6.33
N ALA A 315 -14.05 0.76 7.54
CA ALA A 315 -14.12 -0.42 8.39
C ALA A 315 -15.31 -0.28 9.35
N HIS A 316 -16.12 -1.34 9.44
CA HIS A 316 -17.28 -1.37 10.33
C HIS A 316 -16.90 -2.10 11.63
N ALA A 317 -16.85 -1.36 12.73
CA ALA A 317 -16.54 -1.86 14.08
C ALA A 317 -17.80 -1.85 14.96
N GLY A 318 -18.75 -2.75 14.67
CA GLY A 318 -20.07 -2.74 15.31
C GLY A 318 -20.93 -1.56 14.82
N PRO A 319 -21.47 -0.71 15.73
CA PRO A 319 -22.27 0.45 15.34
C PRO A 319 -21.41 1.63 14.83
N ASP A 320 -20.11 1.62 15.14
CA ASP A 320 -19.16 2.65 14.77
C ASP A 320 -18.49 2.32 13.43
N LYS A 321 -18.05 3.34 12.71
CA LYS A 321 -17.27 3.19 11.50
C LYS A 321 -15.97 3.98 11.59
N ILE A 322 -14.89 3.37 11.14
CA ILE A 322 -13.60 4.02 10.97
C ILE A 322 -13.41 4.27 9.48
N ILE A 323 -13.28 5.54 9.10
CA ILE A 323 -12.91 5.94 7.75
C ILE A 323 -11.39 6.12 7.72
N TRP A 324 -10.70 5.48 6.77
CA TRP A 324 -9.26 5.40 6.81
C TRP A 324 -8.61 5.18 5.46
N HIS A 325 -7.31 5.40 5.39
CA HIS A 325 -6.42 4.92 4.34
C HIS A 325 -5.03 4.74 4.91
N ASN A 326 -4.27 3.82 4.34
CA ASN A 326 -2.85 3.64 4.66
C ASN A 326 -1.94 4.04 3.51
N GLY A 327 -0.65 4.11 3.79
CA GLY A 327 0.35 4.36 2.79
C GLY A 327 1.61 3.53 3.00
N GLY A 328 2.28 3.25 1.89
CA GLY A 328 3.57 2.58 1.92
C GLY A 328 4.41 2.93 0.73
N THR A 329 5.70 3.11 0.98
CA THR A 329 6.77 3.23 -0.03
C THR A 329 7.91 2.29 0.32
N GLY A 330 9.04 2.41 -0.35
CA GLY A 330 10.21 1.57 -0.07
C GLY A 330 10.76 1.68 1.34
N GLY A 331 10.58 2.85 2.00
CA GLY A 331 11.12 3.12 3.33
C GLY A 331 10.12 3.57 4.38
N TYR A 332 8.82 3.65 4.07
CA TYR A 332 7.84 4.26 4.97
C TYR A 332 6.54 3.47 5.01
N ARG A 333 5.86 3.52 6.17
CA ARG A 333 4.46 3.12 6.35
C ARG A 333 3.72 4.25 7.04
N THR A 334 2.47 4.47 6.63
CA THR A 334 1.65 5.55 7.16
C THR A 334 0.20 5.10 7.27
N PHE A 335 -0.52 5.70 8.20
CA PHE A 335 -1.94 5.50 8.40
C PHE A 335 -2.61 6.84 8.71
N ILE A 336 -3.80 7.06 8.17
CA ILE A 336 -4.72 8.11 8.55
C ILE A 336 -6.09 7.48 8.74
N GLY A 337 -6.73 7.77 9.87
CA GLY A 337 -8.06 7.24 10.17
C GLY A 337 -8.80 8.11 11.16
N PHE A 338 -10.12 8.04 11.13
CA PHE A 338 -10.98 8.84 12.02
C PHE A 338 -12.36 8.19 12.20
N GLU A 339 -12.98 8.52 13.30
CA GLU A 339 -14.37 8.19 13.63
C GLU A 339 -15.23 9.45 13.55
N PRO A 340 -16.05 9.62 12.52
CA PRO A 340 -16.89 10.82 12.37
C PRO A 340 -17.86 11.04 13.51
N SER A 341 -18.42 9.97 14.08
CA SER A 341 -19.39 10.03 15.20
C SER A 341 -18.80 10.60 16.48
N ARG A 342 -17.50 10.31 16.74
CA ARG A 342 -16.76 10.77 17.92
C ARG A 342 -15.94 12.01 17.65
N LYS A 343 -15.80 12.42 16.39
CA LYS A 343 -14.91 13.50 15.95
C LYS A 343 -13.46 13.29 16.41
N THR A 344 -13.01 12.05 16.47
CA THR A 344 -11.65 11.69 16.83
C THR A 344 -10.89 11.20 15.60
N GLY A 345 -9.58 11.40 15.60
CA GLY A 345 -8.77 10.94 14.47
C GLY A 345 -7.31 10.73 14.84
N VAL A 346 -6.62 9.93 14.02
CA VAL A 346 -5.22 9.56 14.20
C VAL A 346 -4.47 9.55 12.88
N VAL A 347 -3.23 10.00 12.94
CA VAL A 347 -2.22 9.86 11.89
C VAL A 347 -1.04 9.11 12.49
N VAL A 348 -0.58 8.04 11.86
CA VAL A 348 0.64 7.32 12.24
C VAL A 348 1.60 7.36 11.08
N MET A 349 2.82 7.81 11.34
CA MET A 349 3.90 7.87 10.36
C MET A 349 5.14 7.15 10.88
N THR A 350 5.70 6.26 10.09
CA THR A 350 6.94 5.55 10.42
C THR A 350 7.91 5.56 9.26
N ASN A 351 9.20 5.70 9.56
CA ASN A 351 10.29 5.62 8.61
C ASN A 351 10.82 4.18 8.44
N SER A 352 9.92 3.22 8.48
CA SER A 352 10.22 1.80 8.24
C SER A 352 9.14 1.15 7.39
N ALA A 353 9.57 0.40 6.37
CA ALA A 353 8.66 -0.33 5.48
C ALA A 353 8.34 -1.75 5.96
N GLY A 354 8.92 -2.22 7.06
CA GLY A 354 8.74 -3.57 7.59
C GLY A 354 7.34 -3.79 8.17
N ASP A 355 7.11 -3.23 9.36
CA ASP A 355 5.81 -3.31 10.03
C ASP A 355 4.87 -2.21 9.59
N GLY A 356 3.56 -2.55 9.55
CA GLY A 356 2.52 -1.59 9.24
C GLY A 356 2.31 -0.55 10.35
N ALA A 357 1.71 0.57 9.98
CA ALA A 357 1.20 1.59 10.90
C ALA A 357 -0.29 1.35 11.22
N ASP A 358 -0.94 0.46 10.48
CA ASP A 358 -2.39 0.29 10.43
C ASP A 358 -2.96 -0.18 11.76
N ASP A 359 -2.40 -1.25 12.33
CA ASP A 359 -2.89 -1.80 13.60
C ASP A 359 -2.68 -0.84 14.78
N VAL A 360 -1.60 -0.02 14.76
CA VAL A 360 -1.38 1.06 15.72
C VAL A 360 -2.48 2.12 15.58
N GLY A 361 -2.76 2.55 14.34
CA GLY A 361 -3.80 3.53 14.07
C GLY A 361 -5.20 3.04 14.45
N PHE A 362 -5.53 1.81 14.09
CA PHE A 362 -6.81 1.20 14.47
C PHE A 362 -6.95 1.02 15.97
N HIS A 363 -5.91 0.50 16.65
CA HIS A 363 -5.94 0.29 18.09
C HIS A 363 -6.08 1.60 18.89
N ILE A 364 -5.47 2.68 18.41
CA ILE A 364 -5.61 4.02 19.01
C ILE A 364 -7.05 4.53 18.86
N LEU A 365 -7.71 4.33 17.71
CA LEU A 365 -9.10 4.72 17.49
C LEU A 365 -10.07 3.84 18.27
N ASP A 366 -9.80 2.54 18.30
CA ASP A 366 -10.61 1.56 19.04
C ASP A 366 -9.71 0.49 19.68
N SER A 367 -9.54 0.56 20.99
CA SER A 367 -8.68 -0.37 21.74
C SER A 367 -9.12 -1.84 21.69
N ARG A 368 -10.34 -2.11 21.22
CA ARG A 368 -10.83 -3.48 20.99
C ARG A 368 -10.19 -4.12 19.74
N LEU A 369 -9.69 -3.28 18.82
CA LEU A 369 -8.99 -3.76 17.62
C LEU A 369 -7.56 -4.16 18.03
N PRO A 370 -7.14 -5.41 17.80
CA PRO A 370 -5.89 -5.92 18.33
C PRO A 370 -4.67 -5.34 17.61
N LEU A 371 -3.60 -5.17 18.36
CA LEU A 371 -2.27 -4.96 17.80
C LEU A 371 -1.75 -6.26 17.17
N VAL A 372 -1.07 -6.15 16.05
CA VAL A 372 -0.35 -7.28 15.47
C VAL A 372 0.77 -7.70 16.44
N PRO A 373 0.80 -8.96 16.89
CA PRO A 373 1.82 -9.43 17.81
C PRO A 373 3.22 -9.33 17.17
N LYS A 374 4.24 -9.22 18.02
CA LYS A 374 5.63 -9.31 17.55
C LYS A 374 5.80 -10.64 16.81
N PRO A 375 6.36 -10.62 15.57
CA PRO A 375 6.68 -11.86 14.88
C PRO A 375 7.58 -12.74 15.77
N ALA A 376 7.30 -14.03 15.80
CA ALA A 376 8.21 -14.96 16.47
C ALA A 376 9.62 -14.84 15.87
N PRO A 377 10.69 -14.99 16.65
CA PRO A 377 12.04 -15.01 16.12
C PRO A 377 12.13 -15.98 14.94
N ARG A 378 12.74 -15.52 13.85
CA ARG A 378 12.92 -16.39 12.67
C ARG A 378 13.71 -17.62 13.10
N LYS A 379 13.11 -18.78 12.90
CA LYS A 379 13.80 -20.05 13.20
C LYS A 379 15.02 -20.15 12.31
N GLU A 380 16.21 -20.22 12.90
CA GLU A 380 17.41 -20.55 12.13
C GLU A 380 17.21 -21.91 11.47
N ARG A 381 17.35 -21.93 10.14
CA ARG A 381 17.18 -23.13 9.32
C ARG A 381 18.50 -23.50 8.72
N THR A 382 18.85 -24.77 8.88
CA THR A 382 20.06 -25.33 8.31
C THR A 382 19.71 -26.09 7.03
N ALA A 383 20.36 -25.72 5.93
CA ALA A 383 20.20 -26.47 4.69
C ALA A 383 20.92 -27.81 4.78
N ILE A 384 20.27 -28.83 4.25
CA ILE A 384 20.84 -30.19 4.11
C ILE A 384 21.12 -30.48 2.64
N ASP A 385 21.90 -31.53 2.37
CA ASP A 385 22.09 -32.03 1.02
C ASP A 385 20.96 -33.01 0.66
N VAL A 386 20.33 -32.80 -0.50
CA VAL A 386 19.29 -33.66 -1.05
C VAL A 386 19.75 -34.12 -2.44
N LYS A 387 19.57 -35.40 -2.72
CA LYS A 387 19.99 -36.00 -3.99
C LYS A 387 19.31 -35.34 -5.19
N PRO A 388 20.04 -35.07 -6.29
CA PRO A 388 19.50 -34.43 -7.49
C PRO A 388 18.23 -35.10 -8.05
N GLU A 389 18.15 -36.42 -7.98
CA GLU A 389 17.02 -37.22 -8.48
C GLU A 389 15.72 -36.93 -7.69
N ILE A 390 15.86 -36.54 -6.41
CA ILE A 390 14.73 -36.16 -5.57
C ILE A 390 14.31 -34.75 -5.95
N LEU A 391 15.26 -33.82 -6.08
CA LEU A 391 14.99 -32.41 -6.44
C LEU A 391 14.29 -32.31 -7.79
N GLN A 392 14.69 -33.08 -8.79
CA GLN A 392 14.09 -33.07 -10.12
C GLN A 392 12.59 -33.43 -10.12
N ARG A 393 12.09 -34.18 -9.15
CA ARG A 393 10.67 -34.53 -9.02
C ARG A 393 9.78 -33.31 -8.76
N TYR A 394 10.36 -32.24 -8.23
CA TYR A 394 9.65 -31.02 -7.87
C TYR A 394 9.58 -29.98 -9.00
N VAL A 395 10.30 -30.19 -10.08
CA VAL A 395 10.27 -29.31 -11.24
C VAL A 395 8.87 -29.27 -11.84
N GLY A 396 8.32 -28.07 -12.04
CA GLY A 396 6.99 -27.92 -12.58
C GLY A 396 6.37 -26.58 -12.23
N ARG A 397 5.09 -26.43 -12.59
CA ARG A 397 4.29 -25.21 -12.36
C ARG A 397 3.22 -25.49 -11.31
N TYR A 398 3.02 -24.55 -10.41
CA TYR A 398 2.13 -24.67 -9.27
C TYR A 398 1.27 -23.42 -9.18
N GLN A 399 -0.05 -23.59 -9.15
CA GLN A 399 -0.99 -22.48 -9.24
C GLN A 399 -1.55 -22.13 -7.87
N LEU A 400 -1.20 -20.93 -7.34
CA LEU A 400 -1.80 -20.38 -6.13
C LEU A 400 -3.16 -19.73 -6.44
N THR A 401 -3.22 -18.96 -7.54
CA THR A 401 -4.44 -18.37 -8.09
C THR A 401 -4.37 -18.43 -9.62
N PRO A 402 -5.47 -18.22 -10.37
CA PRO A 402 -5.43 -18.19 -11.83
C PRO A 402 -4.38 -17.24 -12.43
N ALA A 403 -4.09 -16.14 -11.74
CA ALA A 403 -3.13 -15.12 -12.17
C ALA A 403 -1.74 -15.25 -11.51
N PHE A 404 -1.56 -16.16 -10.54
CA PHE A 404 -0.32 -16.27 -9.78
C PHE A 404 0.19 -17.71 -9.74
N ILE A 405 1.25 -17.96 -10.48
CA ILE A 405 1.87 -19.26 -10.67
C ILE A 405 3.29 -19.21 -10.09
N ILE A 406 3.67 -20.26 -9.40
CA ILE A 406 5.05 -20.54 -9.00
C ILE A 406 5.62 -21.55 -10.00
N GLU A 407 6.74 -21.22 -10.62
CA GLU A 407 7.53 -22.11 -11.43
C GLU A 407 8.74 -22.61 -10.63
N ILE A 408 8.90 -23.92 -10.54
CA ILE A 408 10.06 -24.58 -9.92
C ILE A 408 10.94 -25.13 -11.01
N THR A 409 12.20 -24.71 -11.02
CA THR A 409 13.22 -25.16 -11.97
C THR A 409 14.40 -25.80 -11.24
N PHE A 410 15.08 -26.72 -11.91
CA PHE A 410 16.31 -27.34 -11.41
C PHE A 410 17.49 -26.88 -12.26
N ARG A 411 18.43 -26.17 -11.64
CA ARG A 411 19.66 -25.66 -12.27
C ARG A 411 20.80 -25.71 -11.26
N ASP A 412 22.00 -26.04 -11.72
CA ASP A 412 23.21 -26.07 -10.90
C ASP A 412 23.05 -26.90 -9.61
N ASN A 413 22.45 -28.10 -9.75
CA ASN A 413 22.11 -29.00 -8.64
C ASN A 413 21.25 -28.35 -7.52
N THR A 414 20.49 -27.34 -7.83
CA THR A 414 19.60 -26.66 -6.89
C THR A 414 18.20 -26.45 -7.46
N LEU A 415 17.19 -26.40 -6.58
CA LEU A 415 15.87 -25.92 -6.95
C LEU A 415 15.84 -24.40 -6.88
N ASN A 416 15.20 -23.82 -7.88
CA ASN A 416 14.92 -22.39 -7.93
C ASN A 416 13.42 -22.18 -8.08
N LEU A 417 12.91 -21.16 -7.42
CA LEU A 417 11.50 -20.74 -7.42
C LEU A 417 11.39 -19.40 -8.13
N GLN A 418 10.47 -19.31 -9.08
CA GLN A 418 10.07 -18.06 -9.69
C GLN A 418 8.56 -17.90 -9.62
N ALA A 419 8.08 -16.89 -8.90
CA ALA A 419 6.68 -16.51 -8.87
C ALA A 419 6.38 -15.52 -9.99
N THR A 420 5.12 -15.49 -10.46
CA THR A 420 4.66 -14.58 -11.52
C THR A 420 5.08 -13.14 -11.23
N GLY A 421 5.81 -12.52 -12.16
CA GLY A 421 6.27 -11.14 -12.05
C GLY A 421 7.40 -10.90 -11.04
N GLN A 422 8.05 -11.96 -10.54
CA GLN A 422 9.11 -11.85 -9.53
C GLN A 422 10.44 -12.44 -10.04
N PRO A 423 11.58 -12.03 -9.47
CA PRO A 423 12.86 -12.63 -9.78
C PRO A 423 12.92 -14.08 -9.28
N MET A 424 13.77 -14.87 -9.93
CA MET A 424 14.06 -16.23 -9.51
C MET A 424 14.90 -16.22 -8.23
N VAL A 425 14.54 -17.10 -7.28
CA VAL A 425 15.23 -17.27 -6.00
C VAL A 425 15.54 -18.73 -5.74
N ARG A 426 16.62 -18.99 -4.99
CA ARG A 426 17.04 -20.34 -4.64
C ARG A 426 16.19 -20.91 -3.50
N LEU A 427 15.74 -22.17 -3.65
CA LEU A 427 15.16 -22.96 -2.58
C LEU A 427 16.25 -23.76 -1.85
N TRP A 428 16.31 -23.61 -0.54
CA TRP A 428 17.25 -24.29 0.33
C TRP A 428 16.56 -25.48 1.01
N PRO A 429 17.02 -26.73 0.82
CA PRO A 429 16.35 -27.89 1.41
C PRO A 429 16.55 -27.94 2.92
N GLU A 430 15.50 -28.13 3.68
CA GLU A 430 15.49 -28.44 5.13
C GLU A 430 15.18 -29.93 5.36
N SER A 431 14.47 -30.55 4.43
CA SER A 431 14.22 -31.97 4.33
C SER A 431 14.09 -32.38 2.85
N GLU A 432 13.80 -33.65 2.56
CA GLU A 432 13.51 -34.07 1.19
C GLU A 432 12.30 -33.37 0.57
N THR A 433 11.32 -32.94 1.37
CA THR A 433 10.07 -32.33 0.89
C THR A 433 9.89 -30.88 1.31
N SER A 434 10.67 -30.39 2.28
CA SER A 434 10.55 -29.06 2.84
C SER A 434 11.75 -28.21 2.47
N PHE A 435 11.47 -27.01 1.98
CA PHE A 435 12.47 -26.05 1.52
C PHE A 435 12.19 -24.68 2.10
N PHE A 436 13.22 -23.84 2.25
CA PHE A 436 13.08 -22.48 2.74
C PHE A 436 13.82 -21.48 1.85
N LEU A 437 13.45 -20.23 1.96
CA LEU A 437 14.09 -19.09 1.34
C LEU A 437 14.97 -18.38 2.36
N LYS A 438 16.17 -17.95 1.95
CA LYS A 438 17.05 -17.12 2.81
C LYS A 438 16.73 -15.64 2.70
N GLU A 439 16.17 -15.23 1.57
CA GLU A 439 15.85 -13.85 1.24
C GLU A 439 14.62 -13.34 2.01
N VAL A 440 13.64 -14.22 2.21
CA VAL A 440 12.39 -13.91 2.93
C VAL A 440 12.03 -15.05 3.88
N ASP A 441 11.21 -14.79 4.90
CA ASP A 441 10.67 -15.87 5.76
C ASP A 441 9.51 -16.56 5.04
N ALA A 442 9.87 -17.47 4.15
CA ALA A 442 8.92 -18.31 3.43
C ALA A 442 9.46 -19.73 3.31
N GLN A 443 8.55 -20.70 3.31
CA GLN A 443 8.82 -22.11 3.17
C GLN A 443 7.92 -22.71 2.13
N VAL A 444 8.42 -23.73 1.46
CA VAL A 444 7.70 -24.52 0.46
C VAL A 444 7.75 -25.98 0.87
N ASN A 445 6.59 -26.58 1.12
CA ASN A 445 6.47 -28.01 1.36
C ASN A 445 5.83 -28.69 0.15
N PHE A 446 6.55 -29.59 -0.52
CA PHE A 446 6.01 -30.35 -1.63
C PHE A 446 5.10 -31.48 -1.14
N VAL A 447 3.93 -31.59 -1.79
CA VAL A 447 2.91 -32.63 -1.52
C VAL A 447 3.08 -33.75 -2.53
N ARG A 448 3.10 -34.99 -2.04
CA ARG A 448 3.20 -36.21 -2.87
C ARG A 448 1.98 -37.11 -2.69
N ASP A 449 1.62 -37.81 -3.73
CA ASP A 449 0.64 -38.90 -3.67
C ASP A 449 1.26 -40.18 -3.05
N PRO A 450 0.47 -41.23 -2.77
CA PRO A 450 0.98 -42.51 -2.26
C PRO A 450 1.96 -43.20 -3.20
N GLN A 451 1.96 -42.86 -4.49
CA GLN A 451 2.89 -43.38 -5.50
C GLN A 451 4.20 -42.58 -5.56
N GLY A 452 4.29 -41.49 -4.77
CA GLY A 452 5.48 -40.63 -4.67
C GLY A 452 5.56 -39.52 -5.74
N ASN A 453 4.50 -39.32 -6.53
CA ASN A 453 4.44 -38.22 -7.50
C ASN A 453 4.12 -36.89 -6.82
N THR A 454 4.75 -35.82 -7.26
CA THR A 454 4.46 -34.50 -6.74
C THR A 454 3.14 -33.97 -7.31
N THR A 455 2.14 -33.76 -6.44
CA THR A 455 0.80 -33.29 -6.81
C THR A 455 0.58 -31.79 -6.55
N GLY A 456 1.42 -31.20 -5.71
CA GLY A 456 1.31 -29.79 -5.35
C GLY A 456 2.45 -29.33 -4.44
N LEU A 457 2.34 -28.09 -4.00
CA LEU A 457 3.13 -27.55 -2.90
C LEU A 457 2.23 -26.75 -1.96
N VAL A 458 2.71 -26.52 -0.73
CA VAL A 458 2.12 -25.58 0.22
C VAL A 458 3.16 -24.49 0.47
N LEU A 459 2.79 -23.24 0.20
CA LEU A 459 3.60 -22.08 0.53
C LEU A 459 3.23 -21.60 1.95
N HIS A 460 4.22 -21.58 2.84
CA HIS A 460 4.09 -21.04 4.19
C HIS A 460 4.77 -19.68 4.22
N GLN A 461 3.99 -18.61 4.42
CA GLN A 461 4.50 -17.25 4.50
C GLN A 461 3.53 -16.36 5.28
N ASN A 462 4.06 -15.44 6.09
CA ASN A 462 3.28 -14.49 6.88
C ASN A 462 2.19 -15.16 7.76
N GLY A 463 2.50 -16.35 8.32
CA GLY A 463 1.56 -17.12 9.13
C GLY A 463 0.46 -17.84 8.33
N GLN A 464 0.47 -17.74 7.00
CA GLN A 464 -0.51 -18.40 6.12
C GLN A 464 0.08 -19.66 5.49
N ASN A 465 -0.80 -20.63 5.22
CA ASN A 465 -0.49 -21.87 4.53
C ASN A 465 -1.33 -21.94 3.25
N VAL A 466 -0.73 -21.62 2.11
CA VAL A 466 -1.43 -21.51 0.83
C VAL A 466 -1.10 -22.73 -0.05
N PRO A 467 -2.07 -23.61 -0.28
CA PRO A 467 -1.86 -24.76 -1.18
C PRO A 467 -1.82 -24.28 -2.64
N ALA A 468 -0.93 -24.89 -3.41
CA ALA A 468 -0.79 -24.68 -4.83
C ALA A 468 -0.74 -26.04 -5.54
N PRO A 469 -1.81 -26.47 -6.20
CA PRO A 469 -1.82 -27.69 -6.99
C PRO A 469 -0.87 -27.57 -8.17
N ARG A 470 -0.24 -28.70 -8.53
CA ARG A 470 0.57 -28.79 -9.73
C ARG A 470 -0.31 -28.72 -10.97
N ILE A 471 0.05 -27.89 -11.93
CA ILE A 471 -0.65 -27.76 -13.20
C ILE A 471 0.21 -28.30 -14.35
N PRO A 472 -0.43 -28.76 -15.47
CA PRO A 472 0.31 -29.17 -16.66
C PRO A 472 1.23 -28.07 -17.15
N GLY A 473 2.41 -28.43 -17.64
CA GLY A 473 3.31 -27.49 -18.31
C GLY A 473 2.56 -26.92 -19.52
N GLY A 474 2.43 -25.60 -19.60
CA GLY A 474 2.03 -24.95 -20.83
C GLY A 474 3.13 -25.21 -21.86
N GLY A 475 2.75 -25.79 -22.99
CA GLY A 475 3.60 -25.95 -24.16
C GLY A 475 4.01 -24.62 -24.77
#